data_71f3a8a6bc7ecd812a1c7be710341009
#
_entry.id   71f3a8a6bc7ecd812a1c7be710341009
#
_cell.length_a   1.000
_cell.length_b   1.000
_cell.length_c   1.000
_cell.angle_alpha   90.00
_cell.angle_beta   90.00
_cell.angle_gamma   90.00
#
_symmetry.space_group_name_H-M   'P 1'
#
loop_
_entity.id
_entity.type
_entity.pdbx_description
1 polymer ?
#
loop_
_entity_poly.entity_id
_entity_poly.type
_entity_poly.pdbx_seq_one_letter_code
_entity_poly.pdbx_strand_id
1 'polypeptide(L)'
;MKKYLISLEKDVKRRELFFAQPDTSDFEIFGAINTMALEETELQNRFNFEKFKQRYHRLVTKGEIGCTLSHLAVYQLIAEDQTINAGDYVLVCEDDALFAANFQQNLTALLQQNLQADIVLVGQSKIPTFNDVELKINYPSTFIFWQKRIENTGYTYSYPYKNYFAGTVAYLIKKSAARAFLRQIEQEKPFWLADDFLLFET
;
A
#
# COMPACT_ATOMS: atom_id res chain seq x y z
N MET A 1 -10.90 6.41 11.54
CA MET A 1 -10.07 5.44 10.79
C MET A 1 -8.61 5.77 11.07
N LYS A 2 -7.80 4.77 11.39
CA LYS A 2 -6.34 4.93 11.50
C LYS A 2 -5.70 5.16 10.15
N LYS A 3 -4.62 5.98 10.12
CA LYS A 3 -3.87 6.31 8.91
C LYS A 3 -2.38 6.25 9.22
N TYR A 4 -1.62 5.51 8.44
CA TYR A 4 -0.17 5.38 8.59
C TYR A 4 0.57 5.93 7.37
N LEU A 5 1.62 6.69 7.63
CA LEU A 5 2.57 7.18 6.65
C LEU A 5 3.89 6.43 6.79
N ILE A 6 4.24 5.62 5.81
CA ILE A 6 5.54 4.95 5.75
C ILE A 6 6.56 5.91 5.16
N SER A 7 7.60 6.26 5.92
CA SER A 7 8.65 7.17 5.47
C SER A 7 9.97 6.86 6.16
N LEU A 8 11.08 6.92 5.42
CA LEU A 8 12.40 6.82 6.01
C LEU A 8 12.71 8.04 6.88
N GLU A 9 13.39 7.84 8.00
CA GLU A 9 13.76 8.92 8.93
C GLU A 9 14.49 10.07 8.23
N LYS A 10 15.36 9.75 7.28
CA LYS A 10 16.15 10.72 6.50
C LYS A 10 15.34 11.54 5.50
N ASP A 11 14.15 11.08 5.09
CA ASP A 11 13.36 11.68 4.00
C ASP A 11 12.47 12.82 4.51
N VAL A 12 13.07 13.75 5.27
CA VAL A 12 12.37 14.89 5.89
C VAL A 12 11.61 15.73 4.87
N LYS A 13 12.23 16.06 3.73
CA LYS A 13 11.59 16.87 2.68
C LYS A 13 10.35 16.20 2.09
N ARG A 14 10.37 14.88 1.91
CA ARG A 14 9.21 14.14 1.41
C ARG A 14 8.06 14.20 2.41
N ARG A 15 8.35 14.03 3.70
CA ARG A 15 7.34 14.20 4.76
C ARG A 15 6.79 15.62 4.83
N GLU A 16 7.63 16.65 4.69
CA GLU A 16 7.17 18.05 4.63
C GLU A 16 6.21 18.27 3.46
N LEU A 17 6.53 17.74 2.27
CA LEU A 17 5.65 17.81 1.10
C LEU A 17 4.36 17.02 1.30
N PHE A 18 4.44 15.84 1.93
CA PHE A 18 3.25 15.04 2.26
C PHE A 18 2.31 15.81 3.19
N PHE A 19 2.82 16.35 4.31
CA PHE A 19 2.02 17.07 5.29
C PHE A 19 1.60 18.49 4.85
N ALA A 20 2.17 19.01 3.78
CA ALA A 20 1.70 20.25 3.15
C ALA A 20 0.41 20.06 2.32
N GLN A 21 0.04 18.81 2.03
CA GLN A 21 -1.18 18.50 1.31
C GLN A 21 -2.41 18.57 2.24
N PRO A 22 -3.61 18.83 1.71
CA PRO A 22 -4.84 18.81 2.51
C PRO A 22 -5.12 17.42 3.07
N ASP A 23 -5.83 17.35 4.19
CA ASP A 23 -6.32 16.14 4.82
C ASP A 23 -5.24 15.12 5.29
N THR A 24 -4.02 15.58 5.53
CA THR A 24 -2.89 14.72 5.92
C THR A 24 -2.49 14.81 7.39
N SER A 25 -3.00 15.78 8.14
CA SER A 25 -2.55 16.07 9.51
C SER A 25 -2.79 14.97 10.55
N ASP A 26 -3.65 14.00 10.24
CA ASP A 26 -4.03 12.90 11.12
C ASP A 26 -3.31 11.57 10.79
N PHE A 27 -2.26 11.62 9.95
CA PHE A 27 -1.43 10.45 9.70
C PHE A 27 -0.40 10.23 10.81
N GLU A 28 -0.28 9.00 11.26
CA GLU A 28 0.77 8.53 12.15
C GLU A 28 1.99 8.10 11.33
N ILE A 29 3.17 8.69 11.62
CA ILE A 29 4.40 8.35 10.89
C ILE A 29 4.90 7.01 11.39
N PHE A 30 5.07 6.07 10.48
CA PHE A 30 5.83 4.84 10.67
C PHE A 30 7.22 5.00 10.08
N GLY A 31 8.26 4.82 10.89
CA GLY A 31 9.65 4.84 10.45
C GLY A 31 9.97 3.64 9.58
N ALA A 32 10.11 3.85 8.27
CA ALA A 32 10.38 2.79 7.30
C ALA A 32 11.72 2.07 7.61
N ILE A 33 11.77 0.78 7.33
CA ILE A 33 12.94 -0.07 7.56
C ILE A 33 14.03 0.27 6.53
N ASN A 34 15.11 0.88 6.98
CA ASN A 34 16.25 1.22 6.14
C ASN A 34 17.20 0.01 6.03
N THR A 35 17.15 -0.67 4.91
CA THR A 35 17.98 -1.85 4.61
C THR A 35 19.31 -1.52 3.91
N MET A 36 19.56 -0.26 3.57
CA MET A 36 20.72 0.11 2.77
C MET A 36 22.05 -0.16 3.47
N ALA A 37 22.09 -0.03 4.80
CA ALA A 37 23.27 -0.26 5.62
C ALA A 37 23.40 -1.72 6.12
N LEU A 38 22.41 -2.57 5.88
CA LEU A 38 22.43 -3.96 6.33
C LEU A 38 23.31 -4.84 5.45
N GLU A 39 24.00 -5.78 6.07
CA GLU A 39 24.77 -6.80 5.36
C GLU A 39 23.85 -7.81 4.67
N GLU A 40 24.34 -8.45 3.61
CA GLU A 40 23.55 -9.40 2.83
C GLU A 40 23.06 -10.58 3.68
N THR A 41 23.89 -11.09 4.57
CA THR A 41 23.54 -12.18 5.50
C THR A 41 22.36 -11.80 6.40
N GLU A 42 22.30 -10.57 6.85
CA GLU A 42 21.22 -10.05 7.66
C GLU A 42 19.90 -9.93 6.87
N LEU A 43 20.02 -9.50 5.62
CA LEU A 43 18.88 -9.44 4.71
C LEU A 43 18.34 -10.83 4.36
N GLN A 44 19.23 -11.82 4.14
CA GLN A 44 18.85 -13.20 3.89
C GLN A 44 18.13 -13.85 5.09
N ASN A 45 18.40 -13.37 6.31
CA ASN A 45 17.65 -13.80 7.49
C ASN A 45 16.20 -13.29 7.51
N ARG A 46 15.91 -12.20 6.83
CA ARG A 46 14.60 -11.53 6.82
C ARG A 46 13.81 -11.71 5.53
N PHE A 47 14.46 -12.08 4.42
CA PHE A 47 13.88 -12.14 3.10
C PHE A 47 14.38 -13.36 2.31
N ASN A 48 13.54 -13.98 1.49
CA ASN A 48 13.91 -15.16 0.71
C ASN A 48 14.34 -14.77 -0.70
N PHE A 49 15.63 -14.62 -0.92
CA PHE A 49 16.26 -14.20 -2.18
C PHE A 49 16.03 -15.20 -3.32
N GLU A 50 16.12 -16.52 -3.00
CA GLU A 50 15.98 -17.55 -4.02
C GLU A 50 14.56 -17.58 -4.59
N LYS A 51 13.55 -17.54 -3.73
CA LYS A 51 12.17 -17.47 -4.20
C LYS A 51 11.86 -16.18 -4.95
N PHE A 52 12.43 -15.05 -4.50
CA PHE A 52 12.32 -13.79 -5.25
C PHE A 52 12.89 -13.95 -6.66
N LYS A 53 14.10 -14.50 -6.78
CA LYS A 53 14.75 -14.72 -8.08
C LYS A 53 13.94 -15.68 -8.97
N GLN A 54 13.39 -16.74 -8.41
CA GLN A 54 12.51 -17.66 -9.14
C GLN A 54 11.26 -16.97 -9.68
N ARG A 55 10.65 -16.08 -8.87
CA ARG A 55 9.42 -15.37 -9.23
C ARG A 55 9.64 -14.26 -10.25
N TYR A 56 10.68 -13.43 -10.04
CA TYR A 56 10.89 -12.20 -10.81
C TYR A 56 12.00 -12.30 -11.85
N HIS A 57 12.71 -13.43 -11.94
CA HIS A 57 13.83 -13.69 -12.86
C HIS A 57 14.95 -12.64 -12.78
N ARG A 58 15.12 -12.00 -11.61
CA ARG A 58 16.16 -11.03 -11.31
C ARG A 58 16.53 -11.04 -9.83
N LEU A 59 17.59 -10.34 -9.48
CA LEU A 59 17.96 -10.12 -8.08
C LEU A 59 17.08 -9.04 -7.45
N VAL A 60 16.81 -9.20 -6.17
CA VAL A 60 16.13 -8.18 -5.36
C VAL A 60 17.11 -7.10 -4.96
N THR A 61 16.66 -5.85 -4.88
CA THR A 61 17.46 -4.74 -4.35
C THR A 61 17.21 -4.55 -2.86
N LYS A 62 18.16 -3.94 -2.15
CA LYS A 62 17.99 -3.59 -0.73
C LYS A 62 16.76 -2.71 -0.52
N GLY A 63 16.52 -1.73 -1.41
CA GLY A 63 15.34 -0.86 -1.31
C GLY A 63 14.02 -1.61 -1.39
N GLU A 64 13.90 -2.58 -2.29
CA GLU A 64 12.70 -3.42 -2.42
C GLU A 64 12.45 -4.28 -1.18
N ILE A 65 13.52 -4.84 -0.61
CA ILE A 65 13.43 -5.57 0.67
C ILE A 65 12.92 -4.63 1.77
N GLY A 66 13.51 -3.43 1.88
CA GLY A 66 13.11 -2.44 2.87
C GLY A 66 11.65 -2.00 2.73
N CYS A 67 11.19 -1.80 1.50
CA CYS A 67 9.80 -1.49 1.20
C CYS A 67 8.86 -2.60 1.69
N THR A 68 9.09 -3.85 1.25
CA THR A 68 8.28 -5.01 1.67
C THR A 68 8.25 -5.19 3.19
N LEU A 69 9.40 -5.12 3.85
CA LEU A 69 9.48 -5.27 5.30
C LEU A 69 8.78 -4.13 6.04
N SER A 70 8.81 -2.90 5.52
CA SER A 70 8.12 -1.75 6.10
C SER A 70 6.59 -1.92 6.06
N HIS A 71 6.03 -2.35 4.93
CA HIS A 71 4.60 -2.65 4.84
C HIS A 71 4.19 -3.77 5.78
N LEU A 72 4.96 -4.86 5.86
CA LEU A 72 4.69 -5.95 6.79
C LEU A 72 4.75 -5.51 8.25
N ALA A 73 5.66 -4.61 8.61
CA ALA A 73 5.75 -4.07 9.95
C ALA A 73 4.53 -3.16 10.28
N VAL A 74 4.00 -2.40 9.32
CA VAL A 74 2.74 -1.68 9.50
C VAL A 74 1.57 -2.65 9.68
N TYR A 75 1.55 -3.78 8.96
CA TYR A 75 0.52 -4.82 9.18
C TYR A 75 0.57 -5.39 10.58
N GLN A 76 1.77 -5.53 11.17
CA GLN A 76 1.93 -5.94 12.57
C GLN A 76 1.27 -4.92 13.52
N LEU A 77 1.52 -3.62 13.34
CA LEU A 77 0.87 -2.58 14.13
C LEU A 77 -0.66 -2.64 14.01
N ILE A 78 -1.18 -2.77 12.79
CA ILE A 78 -2.62 -2.89 12.54
C ILE A 78 -3.20 -4.14 13.23
N ALA A 79 -2.51 -5.26 13.14
CA ALA A 79 -2.96 -6.53 13.71
C ALA A 79 -3.01 -6.50 15.25
N GLU A 80 -2.08 -5.81 15.88
CA GLU A 80 -1.94 -5.70 17.34
C GLU A 80 -2.83 -4.62 17.95
N ASP A 81 -3.22 -3.59 17.20
CA ASP A 81 -4.04 -2.48 17.68
C ASP A 81 -5.45 -2.96 18.11
N GLN A 82 -5.70 -2.95 19.41
CA GLN A 82 -7.00 -3.41 19.98
C GLN A 82 -8.15 -2.44 19.69
N THR A 83 -7.87 -1.22 19.24
CA THR A 83 -8.90 -0.22 18.90
C THR A 83 -9.48 -0.41 17.51
N ILE A 84 -8.85 -1.25 16.66
CA ILE A 84 -9.27 -1.56 15.30
C ILE A 84 -10.01 -2.89 15.29
N ASN A 85 -11.23 -2.95 14.77
CA ASN A 85 -11.97 -4.18 14.59
C ASN A 85 -11.49 -4.97 13.35
N ALA A 86 -11.77 -6.26 13.28
CA ALA A 86 -11.31 -7.13 12.20
C ALA A 86 -11.75 -6.66 10.80
N GLY A 87 -12.95 -6.10 10.68
CA GLY A 87 -13.50 -5.59 9.42
C GLY A 87 -13.17 -4.13 9.11
N ASP A 88 -12.53 -3.41 10.04
CA ASP A 88 -12.21 -2.00 9.84
C ASP A 88 -11.05 -1.83 8.87
N TYR A 89 -11.16 -0.82 8.00
CA TYR A 89 -10.09 -0.40 7.12
C TYR A 89 -9.12 0.56 7.81
N VAL A 90 -7.86 0.40 7.48
CA VAL A 90 -6.76 1.32 7.80
C VAL A 90 -6.18 1.84 6.51
N LEU A 91 -5.91 3.13 6.44
CA LEU A 91 -5.23 3.75 5.30
C LEU A 91 -3.71 3.68 5.53
N VAL A 92 -3.00 3.15 4.55
CA VAL A 92 -1.53 3.11 4.53
C VAL A 92 -1.04 3.87 3.30
N CYS A 93 -0.12 4.81 3.50
CA CYS A 93 0.47 5.60 2.43
C CYS A 93 1.99 5.61 2.51
N GLU A 94 2.63 5.73 1.36
CA GLU A 94 4.05 6.10 1.24
C GLU A 94 4.19 7.63 1.16
N ASP A 95 5.37 8.14 1.43
CA ASP A 95 5.61 9.59 1.54
C ASP A 95 5.68 10.34 0.19
N ASP A 96 5.49 9.63 -0.92
CA ASP A 96 5.31 10.19 -2.27
C ASP A 96 3.84 10.15 -2.75
N ALA A 97 2.90 9.80 -1.86
CA ALA A 97 1.49 9.84 -2.19
C ALA A 97 1.04 11.28 -2.48
N LEU A 98 0.28 11.44 -3.58
CA LEU A 98 -0.36 12.69 -3.94
C LEU A 98 -1.87 12.59 -3.74
N PHE A 99 -2.46 13.57 -3.07
CA PHE A 99 -3.87 13.59 -2.76
C PHE A 99 -4.65 14.52 -3.70
N ALA A 100 -5.73 14.01 -4.26
CA ALA A 100 -6.69 14.85 -4.96
C ALA A 100 -7.40 15.81 -3.99
N ALA A 101 -7.93 16.90 -4.51
CA ALA A 101 -8.79 17.79 -3.73
C ALA A 101 -9.95 17.00 -3.13
N ASN A 102 -10.32 17.31 -1.88
CA ASN A 102 -11.38 16.61 -1.14
C ASN A 102 -11.12 15.11 -0.92
N PHE A 103 -9.84 14.73 -0.79
CA PHE A 103 -9.45 13.32 -0.60
C PHE A 103 -10.22 12.68 0.56
N GLN A 104 -10.25 13.31 1.73
CA GLN A 104 -10.94 12.76 2.91
C GLN A 104 -12.45 12.59 2.69
N GLN A 105 -13.08 13.54 2.02
CA GLN A 105 -14.51 13.45 1.69
C GLN A 105 -14.78 12.28 0.74
N ASN A 106 -13.98 12.14 -0.30
CA ASN A 106 -14.09 11.05 -1.29
C ASN A 106 -13.81 9.69 -0.66
N LEU A 107 -12.82 9.61 0.23
CA LEU A 107 -12.50 8.40 0.98
C LEU A 107 -13.65 7.99 1.90
N THR A 108 -14.27 8.95 2.58
CA THR A 108 -15.43 8.70 3.44
C THR A 108 -16.62 8.18 2.62
N ALA A 109 -16.89 8.79 1.46
CA ALA A 109 -17.93 8.33 0.55
C ALA A 109 -17.66 6.92 0.00
N LEU A 110 -16.39 6.59 -0.29
CA LEU A 110 -15.97 5.24 -0.69
C LEU A 110 -16.25 4.22 0.41
N LEU A 111 -15.89 4.53 1.66
CA LEU A 111 -16.09 3.64 2.80
C LEU A 111 -17.56 3.40 3.16
N GLN A 112 -18.46 4.31 2.76
CA GLN A 112 -19.91 4.12 2.90
C GLN A 112 -20.46 3.11 1.89
N GLN A 113 -19.70 2.77 0.85
CA GLN A 113 -20.06 1.69 -0.06
C GLN A 113 -19.86 0.34 0.65
N ASN A 114 -20.69 -0.63 0.32
CA ASN A 114 -20.54 -1.99 0.86
C ASN A 114 -19.37 -2.73 0.16
N LEU A 115 -18.13 -2.31 0.49
CA LEU A 115 -16.92 -2.85 -0.08
C LEU A 115 -16.67 -4.26 0.44
N GLN A 116 -16.53 -5.22 -0.47
CA GLN A 116 -16.22 -6.61 -0.12
C GLN A 116 -14.70 -6.88 -0.13
N ALA A 117 -13.92 -6.06 -0.83
CA ALA A 117 -12.48 -6.22 -0.94
C ALA A 117 -11.78 -6.09 0.43
N ASP A 118 -10.77 -6.87 0.66
CA ASP A 118 -9.92 -6.78 1.85
C ASP A 118 -8.86 -5.69 1.71
N ILE A 119 -8.50 -5.36 0.46
CA ILE A 119 -7.58 -4.29 0.10
C ILE A 119 -8.21 -3.44 -1.00
N VAL A 120 -8.08 -2.12 -0.87
CA VAL A 120 -8.58 -1.17 -1.87
C VAL A 120 -7.48 -0.17 -2.20
N LEU A 121 -7.03 -0.15 -3.44
CA LEU A 121 -6.07 0.84 -3.91
C LEU A 121 -6.77 2.19 -4.06
N VAL A 122 -6.24 3.21 -3.42
CA VAL A 122 -6.78 4.58 -3.43
C VAL A 122 -5.77 5.60 -3.94
N GLY A 123 -4.56 5.16 -4.28
CA GLY A 123 -3.50 5.97 -4.86
C GLY A 123 -2.88 5.29 -6.07
N GLN A 124 -2.17 6.08 -6.86
CA GLN A 124 -1.41 5.62 -8.01
C GLN A 124 0.05 6.00 -7.83
N SER A 125 0.93 5.03 -8.06
CA SER A 125 2.37 5.18 -7.88
C SER A 125 3.02 5.86 -9.07
N LYS A 126 4.18 6.50 -8.82
CA LYS A 126 5.12 7.00 -9.85
C LYS A 126 4.59 8.09 -10.77
N ILE A 127 3.64 8.88 -10.31
CA ILE A 127 3.19 10.05 -11.04
C ILE A 127 3.66 11.33 -10.34
N PRO A 128 4.35 12.24 -11.03
CA PRO A 128 4.73 13.53 -10.45
C PRO A 128 3.54 14.49 -10.29
N THR A 129 2.51 14.33 -11.10
CA THR A 129 1.28 15.13 -11.05
C THR A 129 0.08 14.31 -11.53
N PHE A 130 -1.14 14.73 -11.16
CA PHE A 130 -2.38 14.11 -11.64
C PHE A 130 -2.62 14.23 -13.15
N ASN A 131 -1.87 15.08 -13.83
CA ASN A 131 -1.95 15.26 -15.29
C ASN A 131 -0.88 14.47 -16.05
N ASP A 132 -0.13 13.60 -15.37
CA ASP A 132 0.91 12.81 -15.99
C ASP A 132 0.33 11.85 -17.03
N VAL A 133 1.03 11.75 -18.16
CA VAL A 133 0.64 10.82 -19.23
C VAL A 133 0.71 9.36 -18.80
N GLU A 134 1.54 9.02 -17.83
CA GLU A 134 1.64 7.67 -17.27
C GLU A 134 0.36 7.21 -16.58
N LEU A 135 -0.46 8.14 -16.07
CA LEU A 135 -1.80 7.83 -15.58
C LEU A 135 -2.65 7.02 -16.57
N LYS A 136 -2.46 7.27 -17.87
CA LYS A 136 -3.20 6.58 -18.93
C LYS A 136 -2.70 5.16 -19.19
N ILE A 137 -1.43 4.89 -18.86
CA ILE A 137 -0.74 3.63 -19.17
C ILE A 137 -0.95 2.60 -18.05
N ASN A 138 -1.00 3.08 -16.81
CA ASN A 138 -0.98 2.24 -15.61
C ASN A 138 -2.35 1.99 -14.96
N TYR A 139 -3.44 2.25 -15.65
CA TYR A 139 -4.76 1.91 -15.13
C TYR A 139 -4.99 0.40 -15.11
N PRO A 140 -5.51 -0.15 -14.02
CA PRO A 140 -5.94 -1.54 -14.01
C PRO A 140 -7.03 -1.75 -15.06
N SER A 141 -6.96 -2.88 -15.77
CA SER A 141 -8.01 -3.25 -16.71
C SER A 141 -9.28 -3.57 -15.94
N THR A 142 -10.29 -2.72 -16.09
CA THR A 142 -11.61 -2.95 -15.50
C THR A 142 -12.67 -2.90 -16.60
N PHE A 143 -13.71 -3.71 -16.49
CA PHE A 143 -14.85 -3.60 -17.38
C PHE A 143 -15.70 -2.41 -16.95
N ILE A 144 -16.08 -1.56 -17.93
CA ILE A 144 -16.90 -0.38 -17.68
C ILE A 144 -18.23 -0.73 -16.99
N PHE A 145 -18.80 -1.89 -17.30
CA PHE A 145 -20.04 -2.38 -16.70
C PHE A 145 -19.90 -2.80 -15.24
N TRP A 146 -18.68 -3.01 -14.75
CA TRP A 146 -18.41 -3.36 -13.36
C TRP A 146 -18.04 -2.15 -12.51
N GLN A 147 -17.86 -1.00 -13.15
CA GLN A 147 -17.58 0.23 -12.44
C GLN A 147 -18.82 0.71 -11.71
N LYS A 148 -18.68 0.96 -10.43
CA LYS A 148 -19.73 1.52 -9.57
C LYS A 148 -19.37 2.96 -9.23
N ARG A 149 -20.33 3.86 -9.37
CA ARG A 149 -20.14 5.26 -8.98
C ARG A 149 -20.13 5.38 -7.47
N ILE A 150 -19.25 6.24 -6.97
CA ILE A 150 -19.26 6.67 -5.58
C ILE A 150 -20.13 7.92 -5.52
N GLU A 151 -21.27 7.83 -4.81
CA GLU A 151 -22.25 8.91 -4.74
C GLU A 151 -21.62 10.22 -4.24
N ASN A 152 -22.07 11.33 -4.82
CA ASN A 152 -21.62 12.69 -4.52
C ASN A 152 -20.11 12.94 -4.76
N THR A 153 -19.46 12.09 -5.55
CA THR A 153 -18.07 12.26 -5.98
C THR A 153 -17.94 12.14 -7.50
N GLY A 154 -16.81 12.57 -8.06
CA GLY A 154 -16.48 12.33 -9.46
C GLY A 154 -15.84 10.97 -9.73
N TYR A 155 -15.80 10.07 -8.74
CA TYR A 155 -15.04 8.83 -8.79
C TYR A 155 -15.92 7.60 -8.94
N THR A 156 -15.28 6.54 -9.44
CA THR A 156 -15.84 5.19 -9.51
C THR A 156 -14.90 4.21 -8.81
N TYR A 157 -15.42 3.06 -8.40
CA TYR A 157 -14.61 1.94 -7.95
C TYR A 157 -14.98 0.68 -8.74
N SER A 158 -14.03 -0.24 -8.86
CA SER A 158 -14.24 -1.50 -9.56
C SER A 158 -13.25 -2.54 -9.07
N TYR A 159 -13.60 -3.82 -9.25
CA TYR A 159 -12.61 -4.89 -9.14
C TYR A 159 -11.79 -4.97 -10.43
N PRO A 160 -10.47 -5.18 -10.36
CA PRO A 160 -9.66 -5.33 -11.56
C PRO A 160 -10.02 -6.61 -12.32
N TYR A 161 -10.01 -6.53 -13.65
CA TYR A 161 -10.22 -7.69 -14.52
C TYR A 161 -8.99 -8.59 -14.61
N LYS A 162 -7.81 -8.00 -14.50
CA LYS A 162 -6.53 -8.71 -14.46
C LYS A 162 -5.77 -8.25 -13.24
N ASN A 163 -4.95 -9.16 -12.72
CA ASN A 163 -4.00 -8.82 -11.69
C ASN A 163 -3.19 -7.61 -12.11
N TYR A 164 -3.13 -6.63 -11.26
CA TYR A 164 -2.54 -5.34 -11.55
C TYR A 164 -1.43 -5.05 -10.54
N PHE A 165 -0.26 -4.77 -11.06
CA PHE A 165 0.84 -4.24 -10.29
C PHE A 165 0.61 -2.75 -10.06
N ALA A 166 -0.03 -2.42 -8.99
CA ALA A 166 -0.17 -1.05 -8.58
C ALA A 166 0.79 -0.76 -7.46
N GLY A 167 1.38 0.41 -7.47
CA GLY A 167 2.18 0.85 -6.36
C GLY A 167 1.40 0.87 -5.05
N THR A 168 2.06 0.47 -3.97
CA THR A 168 1.54 0.55 -2.60
C THR A 168 1.49 1.98 -2.06
N VAL A 169 1.53 2.96 -2.95
CA VAL A 169 1.62 4.38 -2.59
C VAL A 169 0.51 4.86 -1.67
N ALA A 170 -0.72 4.36 -1.88
CA ALA A 170 -1.86 4.58 -0.98
C ALA A 170 -2.91 3.49 -1.14
N TYR A 171 -3.26 2.82 -0.06
CA TYR A 171 -4.28 1.76 -0.07
C TYR A 171 -4.95 1.62 1.29
N LEU A 172 -6.17 1.12 1.24
CA LEU A 172 -6.90 0.67 2.42
C LEU A 172 -6.67 -0.83 2.61
N ILE A 173 -6.46 -1.26 3.84
CA ILE A 173 -6.36 -2.67 4.21
C ILE A 173 -7.22 -2.95 5.43
N LYS A 174 -7.99 -4.06 5.40
CA LYS A 174 -8.69 -4.53 6.59
C LYS A 174 -7.71 -5.15 7.60
N LYS A 175 -7.99 -4.99 8.87
CA LYS A 175 -7.21 -5.66 9.92
C LYS A 175 -7.18 -7.19 9.74
N SER A 176 -8.27 -7.80 9.30
CA SER A 176 -8.32 -9.24 8.99
C SER A 176 -7.32 -9.64 7.90
N ALA A 177 -7.18 -8.83 6.85
CA ALA A 177 -6.22 -9.06 5.77
C ALA A 177 -4.78 -8.89 6.26
N ALA A 178 -4.48 -7.84 7.03
CA ALA A 178 -3.16 -7.66 7.64
C ALA A 178 -2.75 -8.90 8.46
N ARG A 179 -3.67 -9.44 9.27
CA ARG A 179 -3.44 -10.68 10.02
C ARG A 179 -3.23 -11.91 9.13
N ALA A 180 -3.90 -11.98 7.98
CA ALA A 180 -3.74 -13.09 7.04
C ALA A 180 -2.32 -13.08 6.43
N PHE A 181 -1.82 -11.90 6.02
CA PHE A 181 -0.45 -11.75 5.54
C PHE A 181 0.59 -12.13 6.60
N LEU A 182 0.40 -11.70 7.85
CA LEU A 182 1.32 -12.04 8.93
C LEU A 182 1.39 -13.54 9.18
N ARG A 183 0.25 -14.24 9.18
CA ARG A 183 0.24 -15.73 9.29
C ARG A 183 1.00 -16.40 8.14
N GLN A 184 0.99 -15.83 6.96
CA GLN A 184 1.75 -16.36 5.83
C GLN A 184 3.26 -16.23 6.06
N ILE A 185 3.74 -15.09 6.58
CA ILE A 185 5.17 -14.89 6.84
C ILE A 185 5.69 -15.64 8.07
N GLU A 186 4.81 -16.08 8.98
CA GLU A 186 5.19 -17.02 10.05
C GLU A 186 5.69 -18.37 9.50
N GLN A 187 5.15 -18.77 8.36
CA GLN A 187 5.51 -20.05 7.71
C GLN A 187 6.69 -19.90 6.75
N GLU A 188 6.85 -18.72 6.18
CA GLU A 188 7.86 -18.48 5.17
C GLU A 188 8.29 -17.00 5.13
N LYS A 189 9.60 -16.76 5.01
CA LYS A 189 10.12 -15.40 4.82
C LYS A 189 9.51 -14.74 3.59
N PRO A 190 9.23 -13.42 3.64
CA PRO A 190 8.72 -12.71 2.47
C PRO A 190 9.70 -12.82 1.29
N PHE A 191 9.15 -12.89 0.09
CA PHE A 191 9.92 -13.01 -1.15
C PHE A 191 9.28 -12.23 -2.31
N TRP A 192 8.44 -11.26 -2.01
CA TRP A 192 7.68 -10.48 -3.00
C TRP A 192 7.95 -9.00 -2.88
N LEU A 193 7.62 -8.26 -3.94
CA LEU A 193 7.57 -6.81 -3.93
C LEU A 193 6.35 -6.34 -3.14
N ALA A 194 6.48 -5.23 -2.42
CA ALA A 194 5.34 -4.66 -1.70
C ALA A 194 4.11 -4.47 -2.60
N ASP A 195 4.33 -4.04 -3.84
CA ASP A 195 3.29 -3.84 -4.85
C ASP A 195 2.59 -5.13 -5.30
N ASP A 196 3.25 -6.26 -5.08
CA ASP A 196 2.84 -7.58 -5.58
C ASP A 196 2.00 -8.37 -4.57
N PHE A 197 1.91 -7.90 -3.33
CA PHE A 197 1.23 -8.66 -2.28
C PHE A 197 -0.26 -8.90 -2.59
N LEU A 198 -0.84 -8.06 -3.45
CA LEU A 198 -2.21 -8.20 -3.94
C LEU A 198 -2.43 -9.41 -4.85
N LEU A 199 -1.35 -9.97 -5.38
CA LEU A 199 -1.39 -11.13 -6.27
C LEU A 199 -1.37 -12.46 -5.50
N PHE A 200 -1.17 -12.43 -4.19
CA PHE A 200 -1.32 -13.62 -3.35
C PHE A 200 -2.80 -13.84 -3.03
N GLU A 201 -3.55 -14.07 -4.04
CA GLU A 201 -4.88 -14.60 -3.91
C GLU A 201 -4.83 -16.04 -3.55
N THR A 202 -5.30 -16.35 -2.52
CA THR A 202 -6.56 -17.00 -2.25
C THR A 202 -7.03 -17.98 -3.30
#